data_90ff09762092522371d242c60259eb7a
#
_entry.id   90ff09762092522371d242c60259eb7a
#
_cell.length_a   1.000
_cell.length_b   1.000
_cell.length_c   1.000
_cell.angle_alpha   90.00
_cell.angle_beta   90.00
_cell.angle_gamma   90.00
#
_symmetry.space_group_name_H-M   'P 1'
#
loop_
_entity.id
_entity.type
_entity.pdbx_description
1 polymer ?
#
loop_
_entity_poly.entity_id
_entity_poly.type
_entity_poly.pdbx_seq_one_letter_code
_entity_poly.pdbx_strand_id
1 'polypeptide(L)'
;MESTALFTANNVWMMICTALVFFMHLGFSFLEIGLTRQKNTVNIIFKNFFVITVGLLLYAIGGFNLMYPGFEEGATGFLKFAGFGIAAPEGGMTPDYASGGYTWWTDFLFQAMFAATAATIVSGAVAERIKLNSFMLFTILYVGIVYPIIGSWKWGGGFLDQWGFYDFAGSTLVHSVGGWAALIAVYLLGARIGKFDVNGKAKAIPGHNIPLAAAGVLILWLGWFGFNGGSVLSADPELTSLTLVTTCLAAAAGGVSSTIISNLMYKNFDLTMFMNGVLGGLVGITAGADQMGPTDAVIIGTVAGVIIVFGISLIDKLKLDDPVGAIAVHLICGIWGTLAVGIFGAMAGFDQFIIQLIGVGIVGAFSVGTSFVILIVIKKTLGLRVEKEEELKGLDLAEHGMDAYADFRLNQH
;
A
#
# COMPACT_ATOMS: atom_id res chain seq x y z
N MET A 1 10.75 25.83 -27.96
CA MET A 1 9.32 25.45 -28.07
C MET A 1 9.10 23.98 -27.74
N GLU A 2 9.85 23.06 -28.33
CA GLU A 2 9.70 21.61 -28.09
C GLU A 2 9.98 21.22 -26.62
N SER A 3 11.06 21.68 -26.01
CA SER A 3 11.38 21.44 -24.62
C SER A 3 10.32 21.99 -23.64
N THR A 4 9.73 23.14 -23.94
CA THR A 4 8.65 23.71 -23.12
C THR A 4 7.35 22.91 -23.23
N ALA A 5 7.03 22.40 -24.41
CA ALA A 5 5.85 21.58 -24.63
C ALA A 5 5.98 20.25 -23.88
N LEU A 6 7.14 19.58 -23.94
CA LEU A 6 7.42 18.34 -23.24
C LEU A 6 7.36 18.56 -21.70
N PHE A 7 8.00 19.60 -21.19
CA PHE A 7 7.94 19.96 -19.77
C PHE A 7 6.50 20.17 -19.29
N THR A 8 5.69 20.87 -20.09
CA THR A 8 4.27 21.05 -19.77
C THR A 8 3.52 19.72 -19.77
N ALA A 9 3.73 18.86 -20.78
CA ALA A 9 3.08 17.55 -20.86
C ALA A 9 3.44 16.66 -19.67
N ASN A 10 4.72 16.62 -19.28
CA ASN A 10 5.20 15.85 -18.13
C ASN A 10 4.53 16.33 -16.83
N ASN A 11 4.49 17.64 -16.59
CA ASN A 11 3.83 18.18 -15.39
C ASN A 11 2.33 17.88 -15.37
N VAL A 12 1.63 18.06 -16.49
CA VAL A 12 0.20 17.73 -16.58
C VAL A 12 -0.04 16.25 -16.30
N TRP A 13 0.74 15.37 -16.93
CA TRP A 13 0.64 13.93 -16.68
C TRP A 13 0.87 13.58 -15.22
N MET A 14 1.97 14.05 -14.64
CA MET A 14 2.32 13.79 -13.25
C MET A 14 1.26 14.33 -12.28
N MET A 15 0.67 15.50 -12.53
CA MET A 15 -0.39 16.05 -11.69
C MET A 15 -1.70 15.27 -11.81
N ILE A 16 -2.05 14.77 -13.00
CA ILE A 16 -3.17 13.84 -13.20
C ILE A 16 -2.91 12.56 -12.43
N CYS A 17 -1.71 11.97 -12.54
CA CYS A 17 -1.33 10.77 -11.79
C CYS A 17 -1.37 11.00 -10.28
N THR A 18 -0.91 12.16 -9.79
CA THR A 18 -1.03 12.55 -8.39
C THR A 18 -2.49 12.56 -7.93
N ALA A 19 -3.40 13.13 -8.71
CA ALA A 19 -4.83 13.15 -8.41
C ALA A 19 -5.43 11.72 -8.39
N LEU A 20 -5.00 10.85 -9.31
CA LEU A 20 -5.43 9.45 -9.33
C LEU A 20 -4.94 8.67 -8.09
N VAL A 21 -3.69 8.87 -7.66
CA VAL A 21 -3.18 8.24 -6.43
C VAL A 21 -3.87 8.81 -5.18
N PHE A 22 -4.12 10.13 -5.13
CA PHE A 22 -4.96 10.72 -4.08
C PHE A 22 -6.33 10.03 -4.00
N PHE A 23 -6.95 9.80 -5.15
CA PHE A 23 -8.27 9.17 -5.24
C PHE A 23 -8.27 7.70 -4.78
N MET A 24 -7.12 7.02 -4.76
CA MET A 24 -6.98 5.68 -4.19
C MET A 24 -7.36 5.63 -2.70
N HIS A 25 -7.21 6.71 -1.94
CA HIS A 25 -7.64 6.74 -0.53
C HIS A 25 -9.16 6.58 -0.38
N LEU A 26 -9.95 7.08 -1.33
CA LEU A 26 -11.38 6.77 -1.40
C LEU A 26 -11.61 5.29 -1.70
N GLY A 27 -10.82 4.72 -2.62
CA GLY A 27 -10.88 3.29 -2.95
C GLY A 27 -10.60 2.41 -1.74
N PHE A 28 -9.53 2.71 -0.97
CA PHE A 28 -9.23 2.01 0.29
C PHE A 28 -10.36 2.17 1.31
N SER A 29 -10.89 3.38 1.49
CA SER A 29 -12.02 3.62 2.41
C SER A 29 -13.21 2.73 2.05
N PHE A 30 -13.60 2.68 0.78
CA PHE A 30 -14.76 1.90 0.30
C PHE A 30 -14.52 0.39 0.43
N LEU A 31 -13.31 -0.08 0.11
CA LEU A 31 -12.92 -1.47 0.27
C LEU A 31 -12.99 -1.89 1.75
N GLU A 32 -12.34 -1.14 2.63
CA GLU A 32 -12.32 -1.42 4.06
C GLU A 32 -13.72 -1.40 4.68
N ILE A 33 -14.53 -0.37 4.38
CA ILE A 33 -15.92 -0.27 4.84
C ILE A 33 -16.72 -1.47 4.38
N GLY A 34 -16.63 -1.78 3.10
CA GLY A 34 -17.45 -2.84 2.51
C GLY A 34 -17.13 -4.24 3.06
N LEU A 35 -15.85 -4.51 3.39
CA LEU A 35 -15.39 -5.80 3.90
C LEU A 35 -15.47 -5.93 5.43
N THR A 36 -15.86 -4.90 6.15
CA THR A 36 -15.98 -4.90 7.61
C THR A 36 -17.43 -4.76 8.07
N ARG A 37 -17.68 -4.80 9.38
CA ARG A 37 -19.02 -4.68 9.94
C ARG A 37 -19.47 -3.21 9.99
N GLN A 38 -20.73 -2.96 9.67
CA GLN A 38 -21.39 -1.66 9.58
C GLN A 38 -21.07 -0.71 10.77
N LYS A 39 -21.01 -1.25 11.96
CA LYS A 39 -20.81 -0.52 13.22
C LYS A 39 -19.41 0.10 13.40
N ASN A 40 -18.54 0.00 12.39
CA ASN A 40 -17.18 0.53 12.37
C ASN A 40 -16.91 1.42 11.14
N THR A 41 -17.96 1.83 10.42
CA THR A 41 -17.86 2.59 9.17
C THR A 41 -17.24 3.98 9.37
N VAL A 42 -17.75 4.73 10.37
CA VAL A 42 -17.22 6.07 10.71
C VAL A 42 -15.77 6.00 11.15
N ASN A 43 -15.43 5.01 11.98
CA ASN A 43 -14.06 4.80 12.44
C ASN A 43 -13.09 4.53 11.29
N ILE A 44 -13.50 3.73 10.31
CA ILE A 44 -12.70 3.43 9.12
C ILE A 44 -12.51 4.67 8.25
N ILE A 45 -13.58 5.42 7.98
CA ILE A 45 -13.50 6.67 7.21
C ILE A 45 -12.55 7.64 7.91
N PHE A 46 -12.69 7.83 9.21
CA PHE A 46 -11.85 8.72 9.99
C PHE A 46 -10.36 8.33 9.87
N LYS A 47 -10.03 7.05 10.01
CA LYS A 47 -8.65 6.57 9.86
C LYS A 47 -8.08 6.88 8.48
N ASN A 48 -8.83 6.66 7.41
CA ASN A 48 -8.38 6.94 6.04
C ASN A 48 -8.21 8.45 5.79
N PHE A 49 -9.10 9.31 6.28
CA PHE A 49 -8.92 10.76 6.23
C PHE A 49 -7.70 11.20 7.06
N PHE A 50 -7.51 10.62 8.24
CA PHE A 50 -6.37 10.93 9.09
C PHE A 50 -5.04 10.58 8.40
N VAL A 51 -4.94 9.40 7.79
CA VAL A 51 -3.73 8.95 7.11
C VAL A 51 -3.32 9.91 6.00
N ILE A 52 -4.25 10.30 5.11
CA ILE A 52 -3.91 11.19 4.00
C ILE A 52 -3.56 12.61 4.46
N THR A 53 -4.32 13.15 5.43
CA THR A 53 -4.10 14.52 5.91
C THR A 53 -2.81 14.64 6.71
N VAL A 54 -2.59 13.74 7.66
CA VAL A 54 -1.39 13.74 8.49
C VAL A 54 -0.16 13.31 7.68
N GLY A 55 -0.32 12.33 6.78
CA GLY A 55 0.74 11.91 5.88
C GLY A 55 1.29 13.06 5.04
N LEU A 56 0.41 13.84 4.40
CA LEU A 56 0.81 15.01 3.63
C LEU A 56 1.54 16.06 4.50
N LEU A 57 1.02 16.36 5.70
CA LEU A 57 1.63 17.32 6.59
C LEU A 57 3.01 16.86 7.09
N LEU A 58 3.14 15.62 7.52
CA LEU A 58 4.42 15.08 7.99
C LEU A 58 5.45 15.02 6.86
N TYR A 59 5.01 14.68 5.66
CA TYR A 59 5.87 14.66 4.50
C TYR A 59 6.37 16.08 4.14
N ALA A 60 5.52 17.08 4.27
CA ALA A 60 5.89 18.49 4.12
C ALA A 60 6.81 19.00 5.25
N ILE A 61 6.61 18.55 6.48
CA ILE A 61 7.42 18.99 7.63
C ILE A 61 8.87 18.48 7.51
N GLY A 62 9.08 17.25 7.05
CA GLY A 62 10.42 16.68 6.99
C GLY A 62 10.53 15.37 6.22
N GLY A 63 9.42 14.68 5.95
CA GLY A 63 9.42 13.37 5.30
C GLY A 63 10.05 13.42 3.90
N PHE A 64 9.74 14.45 3.10
CA PHE A 64 10.37 14.63 1.78
C PHE A 64 11.89 14.77 1.88
N ASN A 65 12.37 15.62 2.78
CA ASN A 65 13.80 15.85 2.99
C ASN A 65 14.52 14.66 3.67
N LEU A 66 13.80 13.76 4.30
CA LEU A 66 14.32 12.51 4.83
C LEU A 66 14.38 11.43 3.75
N MET A 67 13.44 11.44 2.80
CA MET A 67 13.37 10.48 1.70
C MET A 67 14.29 10.85 0.54
N TYR A 68 14.44 12.15 0.25
CA TYR A 68 15.30 12.69 -0.79
C TYR A 68 16.38 13.60 -0.18
N PRO A 69 17.31 13.03 0.62
CA PRO A 69 18.22 13.84 1.41
C PRO A 69 19.42 14.36 0.60
N GLY A 70 19.54 13.98 -0.67
CA GLY A 70 20.70 14.29 -1.50
C GLY A 70 21.96 13.66 -0.91
N PHE A 71 22.11 12.34 -0.95
CA PHE A 71 23.32 11.68 -0.50
C PHE A 71 24.53 12.15 -1.30
N GLU A 72 25.64 12.36 -0.62
CA GLU A 72 26.91 12.74 -1.25
C GLU A 72 27.53 11.52 -1.95
N GLU A 73 28.31 11.79 -2.99
CA GLU A 73 29.04 10.73 -3.69
C GLU A 73 29.95 9.97 -2.71
N GLY A 74 29.89 8.64 -2.73
CA GLY A 74 30.62 7.77 -1.80
C GLY A 74 30.04 7.66 -0.38
N ALA A 75 28.92 8.30 -0.08
CA ALA A 75 28.23 8.11 1.18
C ALA A 75 27.64 6.69 1.28
N THR A 76 27.47 6.19 2.53
CA THR A 76 26.86 4.87 2.76
C THR A 76 25.40 4.78 2.29
N GLY A 77 24.72 5.93 2.10
CA GLY A 77 23.35 5.98 1.65
C GLY A 77 22.31 5.38 2.62
N PHE A 78 22.66 5.25 3.91
CA PHE A 78 21.75 4.63 4.89
C PHE A 78 20.80 5.62 5.53
N LEU A 79 21.30 6.78 5.98
CA LEU A 79 20.50 7.82 6.63
C LEU A 79 21.17 9.20 6.48
N LYS A 80 20.39 10.15 5.98
CA LYS A 80 20.70 11.58 5.97
C LYS A 80 19.39 12.34 6.11
N PHE A 81 19.43 13.54 6.64
CA PHE A 81 18.27 14.41 6.76
C PHE A 81 18.63 15.80 6.25
N ALA A 82 17.91 16.26 5.23
CA ALA A 82 18.21 17.56 4.58
C ALA A 82 17.56 18.77 5.26
N GLY A 83 16.82 18.55 6.36
CA GLY A 83 16.21 19.64 7.13
C GLY A 83 14.69 19.61 7.16
N PHE A 84 14.10 20.51 7.92
CA PHE A 84 12.65 20.65 8.07
C PHE A 84 12.06 21.64 7.05
N GLY A 85 10.79 21.43 6.72
CA GLY A 85 10.02 22.26 5.80
C GLY A 85 10.28 21.93 4.33
N ILE A 86 9.52 22.57 3.47
CA ILE A 86 9.60 22.38 2.02
C ILE A 86 9.84 23.72 1.35
N ALA A 87 10.86 23.77 0.51
CA ALA A 87 11.17 24.92 -0.34
C ALA A 87 11.77 24.41 -1.65
N ALA A 88 11.25 24.87 -2.77
CA ALA A 88 11.82 24.50 -4.06
C ALA A 88 13.27 25.00 -4.14
N PRO A 89 14.23 24.14 -4.52
CA PRO A 89 15.61 24.56 -4.73
C PRO A 89 15.73 25.50 -5.93
N GLU A 90 16.89 26.15 -6.05
CA GLU A 90 17.21 26.91 -7.26
C GLU A 90 17.10 25.97 -8.48
N GLY A 91 16.44 26.44 -9.55
CA GLY A 91 16.14 25.60 -10.73
C GLY A 91 15.01 24.59 -10.53
N GLY A 92 14.42 24.44 -9.35
CA GLY A 92 13.36 23.46 -9.06
C GLY A 92 12.08 23.61 -9.89
N MET A 93 11.90 24.74 -10.55
CA MET A 93 10.76 25.04 -11.43
C MET A 93 11.13 24.99 -12.92
N THR A 94 12.27 24.41 -13.25
CA THR A 94 12.77 24.28 -14.64
C THR A 94 12.82 22.83 -15.08
N PRO A 95 12.92 22.54 -16.39
CA PRO A 95 13.09 21.18 -16.90
C PRO A 95 14.32 20.44 -16.37
N ASP A 96 15.30 21.16 -15.86
CA ASP A 96 16.58 20.60 -15.41
C ASP A 96 16.51 20.04 -13.98
N TYR A 97 15.40 20.26 -13.26
CA TYR A 97 15.24 19.78 -11.87
C TYR A 97 15.32 18.26 -11.77
N ALA A 98 14.64 17.56 -12.67
CA ALA A 98 14.55 16.11 -12.66
C ALA A 98 14.73 15.54 -14.07
N SER A 99 15.27 14.34 -14.18
CA SER A 99 15.49 13.66 -15.47
C SER A 99 14.23 13.51 -16.31
N GLY A 100 13.06 13.38 -15.67
CA GLY A 100 11.75 13.35 -16.35
C GLY A 100 11.27 14.72 -16.84
N GLY A 101 11.91 15.83 -16.42
CA GLY A 101 11.53 17.19 -16.82
C GLY A 101 10.18 17.63 -16.25
N TYR A 102 10.03 17.64 -14.93
CA TYR A 102 8.87 18.15 -14.19
C TYR A 102 9.33 19.06 -13.02
N THR A 103 8.40 19.79 -12.39
CA THR A 103 8.73 20.71 -11.31
C THR A 103 8.89 20.01 -9.97
N TRP A 104 9.66 20.62 -9.07
CA TRP A 104 9.84 20.18 -7.69
C TRP A 104 8.51 20.06 -6.93
N TRP A 105 7.54 20.95 -7.16
CA TRP A 105 6.22 20.87 -6.54
C TRP A 105 5.42 19.66 -7.03
N THR A 106 5.57 19.31 -8.30
CA THR A 106 4.96 18.09 -8.88
C THR A 106 5.54 16.84 -8.23
N ASP A 107 6.86 16.79 -8.08
CA ASP A 107 7.55 15.69 -7.42
C ASP A 107 7.10 15.56 -5.96
N PHE A 108 7.21 16.63 -5.19
CA PHE A 108 6.78 16.64 -3.79
C PHE A 108 5.37 16.08 -3.61
N LEU A 109 4.41 16.59 -4.36
CA LEU A 109 3.01 16.21 -4.18
C LEU A 109 2.74 14.76 -4.61
N PHE A 110 3.38 14.33 -5.70
CA PHE A 110 3.28 12.94 -6.17
C PHE A 110 3.82 11.97 -5.12
N GLN A 111 5.01 12.19 -4.62
CA GLN A 111 5.64 11.34 -3.61
C GLN A 111 4.90 11.35 -2.26
N ALA A 112 4.28 12.47 -1.89
CA ALA A 112 3.49 12.56 -0.66
C ALA A 112 2.27 11.62 -0.67
N MET A 113 1.69 11.35 -1.84
CA MET A 113 0.56 10.40 -1.97
C MET A 113 0.98 8.97 -1.66
N PHE A 114 2.20 8.59 -2.04
CA PHE A 114 2.76 7.26 -1.75
C PHE A 114 3.05 7.07 -0.26
N ALA A 115 3.56 8.10 0.40
CA ALA A 115 3.83 8.07 1.83
C ALA A 115 2.57 7.76 2.66
N ALA A 116 1.44 8.38 2.31
CA ALA A 116 0.15 8.09 2.93
C ALA A 116 -0.33 6.66 2.64
N THR A 117 -0.11 6.15 1.42
CA THR A 117 -0.57 4.82 1.01
C THR A 117 0.04 3.70 1.86
N ALA A 118 1.30 3.79 2.27
CA ALA A 118 1.94 2.76 3.10
C ALA A 118 1.21 2.54 4.45
N ALA A 119 0.69 3.59 5.08
CA ALA A 119 -0.01 3.49 6.35
C ALA A 119 -1.49 3.06 6.19
N THR A 120 -2.14 3.39 5.07
CA THR A 120 -3.52 2.97 4.82
C THR A 120 -3.66 1.45 4.73
N ILE A 121 -2.62 0.74 4.27
CA ILE A 121 -2.56 -0.74 4.24
C ILE A 121 -2.77 -1.32 5.65
N VAL A 122 -2.19 -0.70 6.66
CA VAL A 122 -2.34 -1.14 8.06
C VAL A 122 -3.76 -0.89 8.58
N SER A 123 -4.43 0.17 8.12
CA SER A 123 -5.79 0.54 8.55
C SER A 123 -6.79 -0.60 8.40
N GLY A 124 -6.82 -1.24 7.22
CA GLY A 124 -7.71 -2.36 6.94
C GLY A 124 -7.40 -3.61 7.76
N ALA A 125 -6.11 -3.94 7.90
CA ALA A 125 -5.67 -5.12 8.63
C ALA A 125 -6.04 -5.10 10.12
N VAL A 126 -6.06 -3.91 10.76
CA VAL A 126 -6.37 -3.73 12.18
C VAL A 126 -7.80 -3.27 12.46
N ALA A 127 -8.62 -3.17 11.42
CA ALA A 127 -9.99 -2.67 11.51
C ALA A 127 -10.81 -3.40 12.58
N GLU A 128 -11.80 -2.67 13.12
CA GLU A 128 -12.81 -3.10 14.11
C GLU A 128 -12.31 -3.29 15.54
N ARG A 129 -10.99 -3.22 15.83
CA ARG A 129 -10.48 -3.56 17.17
C ARG A 129 -9.27 -2.75 17.67
N ILE A 130 -8.61 -1.97 16.83
CA ILE A 130 -7.54 -1.07 17.27
C ILE A 130 -8.11 0.19 17.89
N LYS A 131 -7.51 0.69 18.97
CA LYS A 131 -7.79 2.02 19.52
C LYS A 131 -7.40 3.10 18.52
N LEU A 132 -8.28 4.08 18.29
CA LEU A 132 -8.06 5.15 17.32
C LEU A 132 -6.79 5.95 17.63
N ASN A 133 -6.59 6.37 18.88
CA ASN A 133 -5.41 7.12 19.31
C ASN A 133 -4.11 6.33 19.05
N SER A 134 -4.14 5.02 19.24
CA SER A 134 -2.99 4.13 19.00
C SER A 134 -2.68 3.99 17.51
N PHE A 135 -3.71 3.90 16.67
CA PHE A 135 -3.55 3.91 15.23
C PHE A 135 -3.00 5.26 14.73
N MET A 136 -3.52 6.38 15.24
CA MET A 136 -3.05 7.71 14.89
C MET A 136 -1.57 7.91 15.22
N LEU A 137 -1.15 7.54 16.44
CA LEU A 137 0.25 7.65 16.84
C LEU A 137 1.17 6.74 16.02
N PHE A 138 0.72 5.51 15.74
CA PHE A 138 1.44 4.60 14.84
C PHE A 138 1.63 5.25 13.46
N THR A 139 0.56 5.79 12.87
CA THR A 139 0.59 6.45 11.56
C THR A 139 1.59 7.61 11.53
N ILE A 140 1.56 8.48 12.55
CA ILE A 140 2.49 9.62 12.67
C ILE A 140 3.95 9.15 12.62
N LEU A 141 4.30 8.15 13.41
CA LEU A 141 5.67 7.65 13.50
C LEU A 141 6.07 6.88 12.23
N TYR A 142 5.16 6.09 11.69
CA TYR A 142 5.45 5.24 10.54
C TYR A 142 5.61 6.06 9.25
N VAL A 143 4.67 6.96 8.98
CA VAL A 143 4.69 7.82 7.77
C VAL A 143 5.72 8.93 7.88
N GLY A 144 5.91 9.50 9.08
CA GLY A 144 6.84 10.60 9.26
C GLY A 144 8.31 10.20 9.32
N ILE A 145 8.61 8.96 9.71
CA ILE A 145 9.99 8.51 9.97
C ILE A 145 10.32 7.22 9.20
N VAL A 146 9.58 6.14 9.42
CA VAL A 146 9.96 4.81 8.94
C VAL A 146 9.90 4.73 7.42
N TYR A 147 8.79 5.15 6.84
CA TYR A 147 8.57 5.12 5.40
C TYR A 147 9.61 5.99 4.63
N PRO A 148 9.86 7.25 5.00
CA PRO A 148 10.86 8.07 4.30
C PRO A 148 12.28 7.49 4.39
N ILE A 149 12.67 6.91 5.51
CA ILE A 149 13.99 6.24 5.65
C ILE A 149 14.10 5.10 4.65
N ILE A 150 13.10 4.22 4.57
CA ILE A 150 13.12 3.10 3.63
C ILE A 150 13.12 3.61 2.18
N GLY A 151 12.30 4.61 1.86
CA GLY A 151 12.23 5.22 0.54
C GLY A 151 13.57 5.84 0.12
N SER A 152 14.31 6.43 1.06
CA SER A 152 15.63 7.02 0.79
C SER A 152 16.67 5.98 0.31
N TRP A 153 16.55 4.73 0.73
CA TRP A 153 17.49 3.67 0.37
C TRP A 153 17.47 3.32 -1.12
N LYS A 154 16.32 3.48 -1.79
CA LYS A 154 16.18 3.25 -3.23
C LYS A 154 15.90 4.56 -3.97
N TRP A 155 14.73 5.15 -3.76
CA TRP A 155 14.28 6.31 -4.54
C TRP A 155 15.06 7.60 -4.20
N GLY A 156 15.61 7.71 -3.00
CA GLY A 156 16.51 8.79 -2.58
C GLY A 156 17.97 8.59 -2.95
N GLY A 157 18.33 7.57 -3.76
CA GLY A 157 19.71 7.30 -4.19
C GLY A 157 20.58 6.66 -3.10
N GLY A 158 19.98 6.00 -2.10
CA GLY A 158 20.68 5.35 -1.01
C GLY A 158 21.31 4.01 -1.40
N PHE A 159 21.73 3.23 -0.40
CA PHE A 159 22.56 2.02 -0.61
C PHE A 159 21.87 0.93 -1.42
N LEU A 160 20.55 0.78 -1.34
CA LEU A 160 19.84 -0.20 -2.15
C LEU A 160 19.86 0.17 -3.64
N ASP A 161 19.75 1.47 -3.95
CA ASP A 161 19.91 1.96 -5.32
C ASP A 161 21.33 1.71 -5.84
N GLN A 162 22.33 2.04 -5.04
CA GLN A 162 23.74 1.81 -5.37
C GLN A 162 24.06 0.33 -5.59
N TRP A 163 23.34 -0.60 -4.95
CA TRP A 163 23.49 -2.04 -5.16
C TRP A 163 22.70 -2.58 -6.37
N GLY A 164 21.92 -1.73 -7.04
CA GLY A 164 21.10 -2.13 -8.18
C GLY A 164 19.76 -2.75 -7.82
N PHE A 165 19.29 -2.61 -6.55
CA PHE A 165 17.93 -3.00 -6.19
C PHE A 165 16.93 -2.20 -7.00
N TYR A 166 15.95 -2.88 -7.58
CA TYR A 166 14.96 -2.27 -8.45
C TYR A 166 13.54 -2.43 -7.88
N ASP A 167 12.86 -1.34 -7.73
CA ASP A 167 11.44 -1.29 -7.36
C ASP A 167 10.84 -0.03 -8.00
N PHE A 168 10.26 -0.21 -9.19
CA PHE A 168 9.79 0.88 -10.05
C PHE A 168 8.77 1.77 -9.33
N ALA A 169 7.70 1.17 -8.83
CA ALA A 169 6.61 1.93 -8.23
C ALA A 169 6.24 1.49 -6.80
N GLY A 170 6.95 0.53 -6.18
CA GLY A 170 6.81 0.25 -4.75
C GLY A 170 6.13 -1.06 -4.37
N SER A 171 6.34 -2.17 -5.11
CA SER A 171 5.92 -3.49 -4.61
C SER A 171 6.52 -3.78 -3.23
N THR A 172 7.78 -3.44 -3.00
CA THR A 172 8.43 -3.50 -1.69
C THR A 172 8.29 -2.19 -0.93
N LEU A 173 8.71 -1.06 -1.52
CA LEU A 173 8.89 0.22 -0.81
C LEU A 173 7.58 0.86 -0.33
N VAL A 174 6.43 0.47 -0.89
CA VAL A 174 5.11 0.90 -0.44
C VAL A 174 4.32 -0.29 0.12
N HIS A 175 4.09 -1.30 -0.74
CA HIS A 175 3.16 -2.37 -0.42
C HIS A 175 3.71 -3.34 0.62
N SER A 176 4.93 -3.88 0.44
CA SER A 176 5.50 -4.77 1.46
C SER A 176 5.83 -4.03 2.75
N VAL A 177 6.26 -2.77 2.70
CA VAL A 177 6.47 -1.93 3.90
C VAL A 177 5.19 -1.83 4.71
N GLY A 178 4.06 -1.43 4.11
CA GLY A 178 2.76 -1.44 4.78
C GLY A 178 2.31 -2.84 5.22
N GLY A 179 2.57 -3.86 4.39
CA GLY A 179 2.22 -5.25 4.67
C GLY A 179 2.98 -5.89 5.83
N TRP A 180 4.28 -5.60 6.00
CA TRP A 180 5.06 -6.00 7.18
C TRP A 180 4.54 -5.35 8.45
N ALA A 181 4.23 -4.06 8.39
CA ALA A 181 3.64 -3.35 9.52
C ALA A 181 2.26 -3.91 9.88
N ALA A 182 1.43 -4.23 8.89
CA ALA A 182 0.14 -4.86 9.07
C ALA A 182 0.25 -6.24 9.75
N LEU A 183 1.21 -7.07 9.33
CA LEU A 183 1.48 -8.37 9.94
C LEU A 183 1.82 -8.24 11.43
N ILE A 184 2.73 -7.34 11.79
CA ILE A 184 3.12 -7.11 13.19
C ILE A 184 1.95 -6.52 14.00
N ALA A 185 1.20 -5.58 13.41
CA ALA A 185 0.04 -4.99 14.07
C ALA A 185 -1.03 -6.04 14.36
N VAL A 186 -1.37 -6.89 13.39
CA VAL A 186 -2.34 -7.98 13.56
C VAL A 186 -1.87 -8.98 14.62
N TYR A 187 -0.59 -9.35 14.61
CA TYR A 187 -0.02 -10.26 15.60
C TYR A 187 -0.12 -9.70 17.03
N LEU A 188 0.24 -8.44 17.26
CA LEU A 188 0.23 -7.82 18.58
C LEU A 188 -1.18 -7.49 19.09
N LEU A 189 -2.10 -7.22 18.17
CA LEU A 189 -3.48 -6.83 18.44
C LEU A 189 -4.37 -8.05 18.75
N GLY A 190 -4.11 -9.17 18.08
CA GLY A 190 -4.92 -10.37 18.14
C GLY A 190 -6.17 -10.32 17.25
N ALA A 191 -6.88 -11.44 17.22
CA ALA A 191 -8.07 -11.60 16.36
C ALA A 191 -9.31 -10.91 16.92
N ARG A 192 -10.24 -10.50 16.04
CA ARG A 192 -11.57 -9.99 16.41
C ARG A 192 -12.35 -11.03 17.22
N ILE A 193 -13.20 -10.55 18.10
CA ILE A 193 -14.11 -11.42 18.87
C ILE A 193 -14.98 -12.22 17.90
N GLY A 194 -14.93 -13.56 18.06
CA GLY A 194 -15.70 -14.50 17.23
C GLY A 194 -15.04 -14.92 15.92
N LYS A 195 -13.84 -14.43 15.57
CA LYS A 195 -13.09 -14.87 14.37
C LYS A 195 -12.69 -16.35 14.43
N PHE A 196 -12.34 -16.84 15.60
CA PHE A 196 -12.00 -18.26 15.80
C PHE A 196 -12.95 -18.89 16.82
N ASP A 197 -13.35 -20.15 16.56
CA ASP A 197 -14.14 -20.92 17.51
C ASP A 197 -13.28 -21.51 18.63
N VAL A 198 -13.91 -22.26 19.54
CA VAL A 198 -13.24 -22.88 20.69
C VAL A 198 -12.15 -23.90 20.29
N ASN A 199 -12.25 -24.45 19.09
CA ASN A 199 -11.28 -25.39 18.52
C ASN A 199 -10.19 -24.66 17.70
N GLY A 200 -10.26 -23.33 17.60
CA GLY A 200 -9.34 -22.52 16.84
C GLY A 200 -9.60 -22.53 15.33
N LYS A 201 -10.78 -22.98 14.88
CA LYS A 201 -11.18 -22.93 13.48
C LYS A 201 -11.66 -21.53 13.12
N ALA A 202 -11.15 -21.00 12.01
CA ALA A 202 -11.56 -19.68 11.52
C ALA A 202 -13.04 -19.69 11.11
N LYS A 203 -13.75 -18.63 11.50
CA LYS A 203 -15.12 -18.32 11.07
C LYS A 203 -15.11 -17.08 10.20
N ALA A 204 -15.91 -17.10 9.14
CA ALA A 204 -16.12 -15.91 8.33
C ALA A 204 -16.83 -14.84 9.16
N ILE A 205 -16.31 -13.61 9.12
CA ILE A 205 -17.00 -12.41 9.56
C ILE A 205 -17.29 -11.62 8.29
N PRO A 206 -18.50 -11.73 7.71
CA PRO A 206 -18.79 -11.12 6.42
C PRO A 206 -18.78 -9.58 6.51
N GLY A 207 -18.31 -8.96 5.45
CA GLY A 207 -18.47 -7.53 5.24
C GLY A 207 -19.93 -7.15 5.05
N HIS A 208 -20.29 -5.93 5.44
CA HIS A 208 -21.69 -5.49 5.39
C HIS A 208 -22.13 -4.92 4.04
N ASN A 209 -21.17 -4.56 3.15
CA ASN A 209 -21.49 -3.91 1.88
C ASN A 209 -20.51 -4.32 0.77
N ILE A 210 -20.69 -5.51 0.24
CA ILE A 210 -19.83 -6.05 -0.83
C ILE A 210 -19.87 -5.19 -2.11
N PRO A 211 -21.01 -4.62 -2.56
CA PRO A 211 -21.00 -3.67 -3.68
C PRO A 211 -20.09 -2.45 -3.47
N LEU A 212 -20.05 -1.90 -2.25
CA LEU A 212 -19.16 -0.79 -1.91
C LEU A 212 -17.69 -1.23 -1.96
N ALA A 213 -17.38 -2.43 -1.44
CA ALA A 213 -16.04 -3.00 -1.54
C ALA A 213 -15.60 -3.16 -3.01
N ALA A 214 -16.50 -3.64 -3.87
CA ALA A 214 -16.23 -3.79 -5.29
C ALA A 214 -15.99 -2.44 -5.99
N ALA A 215 -16.77 -1.41 -5.66
CA ALA A 215 -16.53 -0.05 -6.12
C ALA A 215 -15.15 0.46 -5.65
N GLY A 216 -14.78 0.17 -4.40
CA GLY A 216 -13.46 0.47 -3.85
C GLY A 216 -12.32 -0.14 -4.68
N VAL A 217 -12.42 -1.41 -5.04
CA VAL A 217 -11.42 -2.10 -5.88
C VAL A 217 -11.31 -1.49 -7.28
N LEU A 218 -12.44 -1.12 -7.91
CA LEU A 218 -12.42 -0.46 -9.22
C LEU A 218 -11.77 0.93 -9.15
N ILE A 219 -12.02 1.68 -8.08
CA ILE A 219 -11.36 2.97 -7.82
C ILE A 219 -9.85 2.76 -7.61
N LEU A 220 -9.45 1.74 -6.85
CA LEU A 220 -8.04 1.40 -6.66
C LEU A 220 -7.37 1.02 -7.99
N TRP A 221 -8.03 0.23 -8.83
CA TRP A 221 -7.52 -0.11 -10.15
C TRP A 221 -7.36 1.12 -11.05
N LEU A 222 -8.37 2.00 -11.08
CA LEU A 222 -8.25 3.28 -11.76
C LEU A 222 -7.07 4.11 -11.22
N GLY A 223 -6.91 4.15 -9.89
CA GLY A 223 -5.79 4.84 -9.25
C GLY A 223 -4.42 4.29 -9.63
N TRP A 224 -4.34 2.98 -9.97
CA TRP A 224 -3.08 2.36 -10.43
C TRP A 224 -2.60 2.88 -11.79
N PHE A 225 -3.48 3.47 -12.60
CA PHE A 225 -3.05 4.24 -13.78
C PHE A 225 -2.16 5.42 -13.37
N GLY A 226 -2.49 6.07 -12.26
CA GLY A 226 -1.65 7.11 -11.67
C GLY A 226 -0.45 6.54 -10.91
N PHE A 227 -0.65 5.45 -10.18
CA PHE A 227 0.40 4.86 -9.33
C PHE A 227 1.59 4.36 -10.17
N ASN A 228 1.35 3.48 -11.12
CA ASN A 228 2.38 2.95 -12.01
C ASN A 228 2.68 3.90 -13.18
N GLY A 229 1.66 4.45 -13.84
CA GLY A 229 1.86 5.35 -14.97
C GLY A 229 2.54 6.67 -14.59
N GLY A 230 2.29 7.18 -13.39
CA GLY A 230 3.02 8.34 -12.85
C GLY A 230 4.45 8.02 -12.45
N SER A 231 4.76 6.78 -12.07
CA SER A 231 6.11 6.35 -11.72
C SER A 231 7.08 6.28 -12.91
N VAL A 232 6.57 6.42 -14.14
CA VAL A 232 7.40 6.72 -15.33
C VAL A 232 8.09 8.07 -15.20
N LEU A 233 7.56 8.97 -14.37
CA LEU A 233 8.07 10.31 -14.08
C LEU A 233 8.14 11.21 -15.35
N SER A 234 7.40 10.87 -16.39
CA SER A 234 7.28 11.64 -17.63
C SER A 234 6.03 11.23 -18.40
N ALA A 235 5.67 12.01 -19.41
CA ALA A 235 4.64 11.68 -20.40
C ALA A 235 5.24 10.99 -21.64
N ASP A 236 6.30 10.20 -21.46
CA ASP A 236 6.85 9.39 -22.55
C ASP A 236 5.77 8.44 -23.08
N PRO A 237 5.41 8.52 -24.37
CA PRO A 237 4.25 7.81 -24.89
C PRO A 237 4.43 6.30 -24.93
N GLU A 238 5.64 5.82 -25.20
CA GLU A 238 5.93 4.39 -25.31
C GLU A 238 5.95 3.75 -23.93
N LEU A 239 6.77 4.28 -23.02
CA LEU A 239 6.96 3.71 -21.68
C LEU A 239 5.68 3.83 -20.85
N THR A 240 4.99 4.97 -20.91
CA THR A 240 3.72 5.16 -20.18
C THR A 240 2.66 4.19 -20.66
N SER A 241 2.46 4.06 -21.98
CA SER A 241 1.45 3.14 -22.50
C SER A 241 1.75 1.68 -22.22
N LEU A 242 3.02 1.25 -22.30
CA LEU A 242 3.45 -0.10 -21.91
C LEU A 242 3.15 -0.36 -20.42
N THR A 243 3.56 0.56 -19.55
CA THR A 243 3.34 0.45 -18.09
C THR A 243 1.86 0.31 -17.73
N LEU A 244 0.98 1.03 -18.41
CA LEU A 244 -0.47 0.92 -18.20
C LEU A 244 -1.03 -0.41 -18.71
N VAL A 245 -0.55 -0.90 -19.83
CA VAL A 245 -0.96 -2.21 -20.38
C VAL A 245 -0.52 -3.35 -19.46
N THR A 246 0.74 -3.38 -19.03
CA THR A 246 1.26 -4.42 -18.13
C THR A 246 0.54 -4.41 -16.77
N THR A 247 0.25 -3.22 -16.25
CA THR A 247 -0.54 -3.03 -15.02
C THR A 247 -1.94 -3.63 -15.15
N CYS A 248 -2.66 -3.32 -16.22
CA CYS A 248 -4.01 -3.83 -16.44
C CYS A 248 -4.06 -5.33 -16.70
N LEU A 249 -3.11 -5.86 -17.47
CA LEU A 249 -3.06 -7.30 -17.75
C LEU A 249 -2.76 -8.12 -16.50
N ALA A 250 -1.84 -7.67 -15.65
CA ALA A 250 -1.55 -8.35 -14.39
C ALA A 250 -2.75 -8.32 -13.43
N ALA A 251 -3.46 -7.21 -13.33
CA ALA A 251 -4.68 -7.09 -12.55
C ALA A 251 -5.77 -8.08 -13.02
N ALA A 252 -6.03 -8.11 -14.31
CA ALA A 252 -7.02 -9.00 -14.91
C ALA A 252 -6.65 -10.49 -14.70
N ALA A 253 -5.39 -10.84 -14.95
CA ALA A 253 -4.89 -12.20 -14.78
C ALA A 253 -4.97 -12.65 -13.30
N GLY A 254 -4.64 -11.76 -12.36
CA GLY A 254 -4.74 -12.02 -10.93
C GLY A 254 -6.18 -12.29 -10.47
N GLY A 255 -7.13 -11.49 -10.92
CA GLY A 255 -8.55 -11.69 -10.64
C GLY A 255 -9.09 -13.02 -11.21
N VAL A 256 -8.77 -13.31 -12.46
CA VAL A 256 -9.23 -14.56 -13.11
C VAL A 256 -8.62 -15.78 -12.42
N SER A 257 -7.31 -15.79 -12.19
CA SER A 257 -6.62 -16.93 -11.57
C SER A 257 -7.07 -17.18 -10.14
N SER A 258 -7.23 -16.14 -9.32
CA SER A 258 -7.76 -16.27 -7.96
C SER A 258 -9.18 -16.84 -7.94
N THR A 259 -10.04 -16.46 -8.89
CA THR A 259 -11.38 -17.00 -9.04
C THR A 259 -11.36 -18.49 -9.38
N ILE A 260 -10.52 -18.89 -10.33
CA ILE A 260 -10.37 -20.30 -10.72
C ILE A 260 -9.91 -21.12 -9.52
N ILE A 261 -8.83 -20.71 -8.85
CA ILE A 261 -8.26 -21.47 -7.73
C ILE A 261 -9.21 -21.50 -6.54
N SER A 262 -9.85 -20.39 -6.18
CA SER A 262 -10.81 -20.36 -5.06
C SER A 262 -12.04 -21.24 -5.35
N ASN A 263 -12.55 -21.23 -6.59
CA ASN A 263 -13.66 -22.11 -6.97
C ASN A 263 -13.28 -23.59 -6.96
N LEU A 264 -12.05 -23.93 -7.39
CA LEU A 264 -11.56 -25.32 -7.28
C LEU A 264 -11.44 -25.79 -5.84
N MET A 265 -11.02 -24.91 -4.92
CA MET A 265 -10.82 -25.24 -3.50
C MET A 265 -12.11 -25.21 -2.69
N TYR A 266 -12.96 -24.20 -2.89
CA TYR A 266 -14.13 -23.93 -2.04
C TYR A 266 -15.47 -24.19 -2.71
N LYS A 267 -15.48 -24.54 -4.00
CA LYS A 267 -16.67 -24.88 -4.80
C LYS A 267 -17.72 -23.77 -4.91
N ASN A 268 -17.27 -22.52 -4.82
CA ASN A 268 -18.10 -21.33 -5.01
C ASN A 268 -17.32 -20.21 -5.71
N PHE A 269 -18.04 -19.28 -6.33
CA PHE A 269 -17.47 -18.06 -6.90
C PHE A 269 -17.47 -16.96 -5.83
N ASP A 270 -16.34 -16.76 -5.20
CA ASP A 270 -16.17 -15.77 -4.13
C ASP A 270 -15.68 -14.44 -4.72
N LEU A 271 -16.54 -13.42 -4.68
CA LEU A 271 -16.20 -12.09 -5.19
C LEU A 271 -15.06 -11.45 -4.38
N THR A 272 -14.93 -11.74 -3.09
CA THR A 272 -13.85 -11.16 -2.28
C THR A 272 -12.49 -11.72 -2.67
N MET A 273 -12.42 -13.00 -3.04
CA MET A 273 -11.23 -13.62 -3.61
C MET A 273 -10.90 -13.05 -4.99
N PHE A 274 -11.92 -12.81 -5.84
CA PHE A 274 -11.72 -12.15 -7.13
C PHE A 274 -11.13 -10.74 -6.96
N MET A 275 -11.72 -9.93 -6.08
CA MET A 275 -11.26 -8.57 -5.78
C MET A 275 -9.82 -8.54 -5.24
N ASN A 276 -9.50 -9.40 -4.28
CA ASN A 276 -8.14 -9.52 -3.76
C ASN A 276 -7.16 -10.03 -4.82
N GLY A 277 -7.60 -10.90 -5.74
CA GLY A 277 -6.79 -11.34 -6.87
C GLY A 277 -6.43 -10.21 -7.84
N VAL A 278 -7.38 -9.33 -8.14
CA VAL A 278 -7.12 -8.09 -8.92
C VAL A 278 -6.06 -7.24 -8.23
N LEU A 279 -6.24 -6.96 -6.94
CA LEU A 279 -5.29 -6.16 -6.16
C LEU A 279 -3.91 -6.86 -6.05
N GLY A 280 -3.89 -8.19 -5.86
CA GLY A 280 -2.65 -8.95 -5.84
C GLY A 280 -1.89 -8.89 -7.16
N GLY A 281 -2.59 -8.93 -8.30
CA GLY A 281 -2.01 -8.73 -9.64
C GLY A 281 -1.42 -7.33 -9.81
N LEU A 282 -2.15 -6.29 -9.38
CA LEU A 282 -1.68 -4.91 -9.38
C LEU A 282 -0.39 -4.74 -8.55
N VAL A 283 -0.38 -5.24 -7.33
CA VAL A 283 0.81 -5.18 -6.46
C VAL A 283 1.97 -6.00 -7.04
N GLY A 284 1.67 -7.18 -7.60
CA GLY A 284 2.67 -8.09 -8.16
C GLY A 284 3.41 -7.55 -9.38
N ILE A 285 2.81 -6.64 -10.17
CA ILE A 285 3.46 -6.04 -11.33
C ILE A 285 4.19 -4.73 -11.00
N THR A 286 3.85 -4.10 -9.89
CA THR A 286 4.24 -2.72 -9.55
C THR A 286 5.76 -2.48 -9.52
N ALA A 287 6.58 -3.47 -9.14
CA ALA A 287 8.03 -3.32 -9.11
C ALA A 287 8.71 -3.28 -10.49
N GLY A 288 8.05 -3.77 -11.54
CA GLY A 288 8.67 -3.91 -12.85
C GLY A 288 7.72 -3.65 -14.01
N ALA A 289 6.62 -2.92 -13.79
CA ALA A 289 5.61 -2.66 -14.80
C ALA A 289 6.15 -1.96 -16.06
N ASP A 290 7.22 -1.20 -15.90
CA ASP A 290 7.90 -0.42 -16.93
C ASP A 290 8.86 -1.23 -17.81
N GLN A 291 9.38 -2.36 -17.30
CA GLN A 291 10.42 -3.13 -17.98
C GLN A 291 9.99 -4.55 -18.38
N MET A 292 8.75 -4.93 -18.07
CA MET A 292 8.17 -6.24 -18.37
C MET A 292 7.27 -6.18 -19.60
N GLY A 293 7.23 -7.29 -20.37
CA GLY A 293 6.33 -7.42 -21.51
C GLY A 293 4.90 -7.81 -21.09
N PRO A 294 3.91 -7.72 -22.01
CA PRO A 294 2.52 -8.12 -21.74
C PRO A 294 2.38 -9.58 -21.28
N THR A 295 3.18 -10.49 -21.86
CA THR A 295 3.19 -11.92 -21.45
C THR A 295 3.68 -12.09 -20.04
N ASP A 296 4.76 -11.39 -19.67
CA ASP A 296 5.29 -11.43 -18.30
C ASP A 296 4.25 -10.93 -17.30
N ALA A 297 3.56 -9.83 -17.63
CA ALA A 297 2.51 -9.26 -16.81
C ALA A 297 1.36 -10.25 -16.56
N VAL A 298 0.92 -10.99 -17.59
CA VAL A 298 -0.10 -12.04 -17.44
C VAL A 298 0.38 -13.16 -16.53
N ILE A 299 1.64 -13.61 -16.67
CA ILE A 299 2.20 -14.67 -15.83
C ILE A 299 2.31 -14.19 -14.39
N ILE A 300 2.86 -13.00 -14.16
CA ILE A 300 3.05 -12.41 -12.83
C ILE A 300 1.70 -12.24 -12.12
N GLY A 301 0.70 -11.70 -12.82
CA GLY A 301 -0.65 -11.56 -12.29
C GLY A 301 -1.30 -12.90 -11.98
N THR A 302 -1.14 -13.90 -12.86
CA THR A 302 -1.66 -15.26 -12.63
C THR A 302 -1.09 -15.87 -11.36
N VAL A 303 0.23 -15.79 -11.18
CA VAL A 303 0.89 -16.27 -9.95
C VAL A 303 0.42 -15.50 -8.72
N ALA A 304 0.28 -14.16 -8.81
CA ALA A 304 -0.24 -13.35 -7.73
C ALA A 304 -1.66 -13.77 -7.30
N GLY A 305 -2.56 -14.05 -8.25
CA GLY A 305 -3.90 -14.55 -7.94
C GLY A 305 -3.91 -15.91 -7.24
N VAL A 306 -3.00 -16.81 -7.60
CA VAL A 306 -2.77 -18.07 -6.87
C VAL A 306 -2.27 -17.78 -5.45
N ILE A 307 -1.28 -16.91 -5.31
CA ILE A 307 -0.72 -16.48 -4.00
C ILE A 307 -1.82 -15.93 -3.09
N ILE A 308 -2.75 -15.15 -3.60
CA ILE A 308 -3.85 -14.58 -2.81
C ILE A 308 -4.66 -15.67 -2.12
N VAL A 309 -5.09 -16.71 -2.83
CA VAL A 309 -5.95 -17.75 -2.28
C VAL A 309 -5.23 -18.54 -1.19
N PHE A 310 -3.97 -18.90 -1.44
CA PHE A 310 -3.17 -19.62 -0.46
C PHE A 310 -2.70 -18.72 0.68
N GLY A 311 -2.37 -17.47 0.40
CA GLY A 311 -1.94 -16.49 1.38
C GLY A 311 -3.03 -16.18 2.42
N ILE A 312 -4.26 -15.89 1.99
CA ILE A 312 -5.39 -15.67 2.90
C ILE A 312 -5.63 -16.92 3.76
N SER A 313 -5.60 -18.12 3.13
CA SER A 313 -5.74 -19.38 3.86
C SER A 313 -4.62 -19.61 4.87
N LEU A 314 -3.39 -19.21 4.55
CA LEU A 314 -2.24 -19.31 5.45
C LEU A 314 -2.38 -18.37 6.67
N ILE A 315 -2.80 -17.13 6.45
CA ILE A 315 -3.03 -16.15 7.52
C ILE A 315 -4.08 -16.66 8.50
N ASP A 316 -5.19 -17.21 8.00
CA ASP A 316 -6.22 -17.83 8.86
C ASP A 316 -5.69 -19.07 9.61
N LYS A 317 -4.87 -19.91 8.98
CA LYS A 317 -4.23 -21.07 9.64
C LYS A 317 -3.25 -20.66 10.74
N LEU A 318 -2.55 -19.56 10.56
CA LEU A 318 -1.67 -18.96 11.56
C LEU A 318 -2.44 -18.25 12.69
N LYS A 319 -3.79 -18.28 12.65
CA LYS A 319 -4.69 -17.62 13.60
C LYS A 319 -4.48 -16.09 13.66
N LEU A 320 -4.08 -15.52 12.55
CA LEU A 320 -4.03 -14.08 12.35
C LEU A 320 -5.35 -13.63 11.71
N ASP A 321 -5.88 -12.49 12.16
CA ASP A 321 -7.15 -11.97 11.64
C ASP A 321 -6.91 -10.69 10.85
N ASP A 322 -6.92 -10.85 9.55
CA ASP A 322 -6.81 -9.76 8.57
C ASP A 322 -8.18 -9.59 7.87
N PRO A 323 -8.97 -8.57 8.26
CA PRO A 323 -10.33 -8.39 7.76
C PRO A 323 -10.45 -8.23 6.25
N VAL A 324 -9.44 -7.63 5.61
CA VAL A 324 -9.51 -7.23 4.21
C VAL A 324 -8.54 -7.99 3.29
N GLY A 325 -7.67 -8.83 3.86
CA GLY A 325 -6.66 -9.57 3.11
C GLY A 325 -5.41 -8.75 2.77
N ALA A 326 -5.17 -7.66 3.50
CA ALA A 326 -4.06 -6.73 3.25
C ALA A 326 -2.68 -7.41 3.29
N ILE A 327 -2.48 -8.37 4.21
CA ILE A 327 -1.20 -9.10 4.33
C ILE A 327 -0.94 -9.94 3.07
N ALA A 328 -1.95 -10.66 2.59
CA ALA A 328 -1.80 -11.47 1.37
C ALA A 328 -1.55 -10.59 0.14
N VAL A 329 -2.31 -9.50 -0.01
CA VAL A 329 -2.23 -8.56 -1.13
C VAL A 329 -0.91 -7.78 -1.11
N HIS A 330 -0.62 -7.09 -0.01
CA HIS A 330 0.47 -6.12 -0.02
C HIS A 330 1.81 -6.72 0.39
N LEU A 331 1.83 -7.64 1.38
CA LEU A 331 3.08 -8.27 1.80
C LEU A 331 3.49 -9.39 0.84
N ILE A 332 2.63 -10.41 0.68
CA ILE A 332 3.07 -11.62 -0.04
C ILE A 332 3.18 -11.33 -1.54
N CYS A 333 2.18 -10.66 -2.15
CA CYS A 333 2.28 -10.28 -3.57
C CYS A 333 3.31 -9.15 -3.80
N GLY A 334 3.60 -8.29 -2.80
CA GLY A 334 4.67 -7.31 -2.91
C GLY A 334 6.06 -7.94 -2.96
N ILE A 335 6.32 -8.94 -2.10
CA ILE A 335 7.54 -9.76 -2.17
C ILE A 335 7.64 -10.45 -3.54
N TRP A 336 6.55 -11.10 -3.99
CA TRP A 336 6.49 -11.73 -5.29
C TRP A 336 6.84 -10.77 -6.42
N GLY A 337 6.20 -9.59 -6.48
CA GLY A 337 6.41 -8.60 -7.53
C GLY A 337 7.85 -8.09 -7.58
N THR A 338 8.46 -7.88 -6.42
CA THR A 338 9.87 -7.45 -6.35
C THR A 338 10.82 -8.56 -6.82
N LEU A 339 10.58 -9.82 -6.43
CA LEU A 339 11.38 -10.95 -6.90
C LEU A 339 11.18 -11.23 -8.40
N ALA A 340 10.00 -10.95 -8.93
CA ALA A 340 9.66 -11.10 -10.34
C ALA A 340 10.58 -10.27 -11.26
N VAL A 341 11.11 -9.13 -10.80
CA VAL A 341 12.09 -8.32 -11.54
C VAL A 341 13.37 -9.12 -11.89
N GLY A 342 13.79 -10.01 -11.01
CA GLY A 342 14.94 -10.89 -11.28
C GLY A 342 14.61 -12.10 -12.16
N ILE A 343 13.32 -12.33 -12.45
CA ILE A 343 12.86 -13.51 -13.22
C ILE A 343 12.37 -13.12 -14.62
N PHE A 344 11.73 -11.96 -14.74
CA PHE A 344 11.05 -11.49 -15.95
C PHE A 344 11.56 -10.11 -16.40
N GLY A 345 11.32 -9.79 -17.69
CA GLY A 345 11.60 -8.48 -18.24
C GLY A 345 13.07 -8.25 -18.58
N ALA A 346 13.42 -6.98 -18.81
CA ALA A 346 14.73 -6.58 -19.29
C ALA A 346 15.88 -6.80 -18.27
N MET A 347 15.56 -6.81 -16.98
CA MET A 347 16.53 -6.99 -15.90
C MET A 347 16.65 -8.44 -15.43
N ALA A 348 15.94 -9.39 -16.03
CA ALA A 348 15.92 -10.78 -15.61
C ALA A 348 17.35 -11.39 -15.56
N GLY A 349 17.71 -11.99 -14.44
CA GLY A 349 19.00 -12.62 -14.22
C GLY A 349 19.21 -13.05 -12.78
N PHE A 350 20.11 -14.04 -12.58
CA PHE A 350 20.36 -14.58 -11.23
C PHE A 350 20.90 -13.51 -10.27
N ASP A 351 21.81 -12.66 -10.74
CA ASP A 351 22.38 -11.60 -9.89
C ASP A 351 21.31 -10.59 -9.48
N GLN A 352 20.44 -10.19 -10.43
CA GLN A 352 19.32 -9.31 -10.12
C GLN A 352 18.35 -9.98 -9.13
N PHE A 353 18.05 -11.26 -9.30
CA PHE A 353 17.19 -11.98 -8.35
C PHE A 353 17.77 -11.98 -6.93
N ILE A 354 19.08 -12.18 -6.78
CA ILE A 354 19.73 -12.13 -5.46
C ILE A 354 19.69 -10.72 -4.86
N ILE A 355 19.93 -9.68 -5.68
CA ILE A 355 19.82 -8.29 -5.22
C ILE A 355 18.39 -7.98 -4.74
N GLN A 356 17.38 -8.41 -5.49
CA GLN A 356 15.97 -8.25 -5.10
C GLN A 356 15.67 -8.98 -3.79
N LEU A 357 16.13 -10.20 -3.62
CA LEU A 357 15.96 -10.99 -2.40
C LEU A 357 16.60 -10.32 -1.19
N ILE A 358 17.82 -9.82 -1.34
CA ILE A 358 18.54 -9.07 -0.28
C ILE A 358 17.77 -7.79 0.08
N GLY A 359 17.34 -7.01 -0.92
CA GLY A 359 16.59 -5.77 -0.70
C GLY A 359 15.28 -6.02 0.03
N VAL A 360 14.49 -7.01 -0.42
CA VAL A 360 13.26 -7.45 0.29
C VAL A 360 13.55 -7.85 1.73
N GLY A 361 14.65 -8.60 1.95
CA GLY A 361 15.05 -9.03 3.29
C GLY A 361 15.42 -7.87 4.22
N ILE A 362 16.19 -6.91 3.73
CA ILE A 362 16.62 -5.72 4.49
C ILE A 362 15.42 -4.82 4.82
N VAL A 363 14.60 -4.50 3.82
CA VAL A 363 13.39 -3.69 4.01
C VAL A 363 12.43 -4.39 4.97
N GLY A 364 12.25 -5.70 4.81
CA GLY A 364 11.42 -6.51 5.69
C GLY A 364 11.91 -6.50 7.14
N ALA A 365 13.20 -6.75 7.36
CA ALA A 365 13.78 -6.75 8.70
C ALA A 365 13.63 -5.38 9.40
N PHE A 366 13.86 -4.29 8.68
CA PHE A 366 13.71 -2.94 9.22
C PHE A 366 12.24 -2.60 9.50
N SER A 367 11.33 -2.91 8.57
CA SER A 367 9.89 -2.69 8.74
C SER A 367 9.32 -3.48 9.91
N VAL A 368 9.69 -4.75 10.06
CA VAL A 368 9.29 -5.60 11.18
C VAL A 368 9.84 -5.05 12.50
N GLY A 369 11.14 -4.76 12.56
CA GLY A 369 11.79 -4.26 13.78
C GLY A 369 11.20 -2.92 14.25
N THR A 370 11.07 -1.97 13.35
CA THR A 370 10.51 -0.64 13.67
C THR A 370 9.04 -0.70 14.03
N SER A 371 8.23 -1.45 13.27
CA SER A 371 6.80 -1.65 13.58
C SER A 371 6.62 -2.33 14.94
N PHE A 372 7.42 -3.35 15.24
CA PHE A 372 7.36 -4.04 16.54
C PHE A 372 7.69 -3.09 17.69
N VAL A 373 8.76 -2.31 17.58
CA VAL A 373 9.15 -1.34 18.63
C VAL A 373 8.06 -0.29 18.82
N ILE A 374 7.58 0.34 17.74
CA ILE A 374 6.53 1.36 17.81
C ILE A 374 5.27 0.78 18.46
N LEU A 375 4.77 -0.35 17.96
CA LEU A 375 3.52 -0.92 18.41
C LEU A 375 3.61 -1.49 19.84
N ILE A 376 4.75 -2.03 20.26
CA ILE A 376 4.91 -2.52 21.64
C ILE A 376 4.99 -1.36 22.65
N VAL A 377 5.61 -0.23 22.26
CA VAL A 377 5.61 0.99 23.06
C VAL A 377 4.19 1.53 23.21
N ILE A 378 3.44 1.66 22.10
CA ILE A 378 2.05 2.09 22.11
C ILE A 378 1.21 1.13 22.97
N LYS A 379 1.39 -0.20 22.82
CA LYS A 379 0.66 -1.20 23.61
C LYS A 379 0.87 -1.04 25.11
N LYS A 380 2.10 -0.69 25.52
CA LYS A 380 2.46 -0.53 26.94
C LYS A 380 2.05 0.83 27.53
N THR A 381 1.85 1.85 26.71
CA THR A 381 1.54 3.22 27.16
C THR A 381 0.06 3.56 27.01
N LEU A 382 -0.47 3.48 25.78
CA LEU A 382 -1.85 3.86 25.45
C LEU A 382 -2.82 2.65 25.42
N GLY A 383 -2.26 1.43 25.38
CA GLY A 383 -3.02 0.24 25.01
C GLY A 383 -3.24 0.17 23.50
N LEU A 384 -3.25 -1.03 22.94
CA LEU A 384 -3.37 -1.18 21.47
C LEU A 384 -4.80 -1.51 21.04
N ARG A 385 -5.50 -2.32 21.82
CA ARG A 385 -6.86 -2.82 21.51
C ARG A 385 -7.91 -2.13 22.37
N VAL A 386 -9.06 -1.90 21.77
CA VAL A 386 -10.27 -1.42 22.48
C VAL A 386 -10.76 -2.47 23.48
N GLU A 387 -11.58 -2.05 24.46
CA GLU A 387 -12.20 -2.96 25.41
C GLU A 387 -13.23 -3.87 24.72
N LYS A 388 -13.50 -5.02 25.33
CA LYS A 388 -14.40 -6.03 24.76
C LYS A 388 -15.79 -5.48 24.48
N GLU A 389 -16.31 -4.66 25.36
CA GLU A 389 -17.62 -4.03 25.27
C GLU A 389 -17.69 -3.04 24.11
N GLU A 390 -16.60 -2.28 23.87
CA GLU A 390 -16.47 -1.34 22.77
C GLU A 390 -16.42 -2.07 21.42
N GLU A 391 -15.64 -3.16 21.31
CA GLU A 391 -15.58 -3.97 20.10
C GLU A 391 -16.94 -4.63 19.79
N LEU A 392 -17.68 -5.08 20.81
CA LEU A 392 -19.02 -5.64 20.64
C LEU A 392 -20.05 -4.58 20.25
N LYS A 393 -20.00 -3.39 20.83
CA LYS A 393 -20.88 -2.26 20.53
C LYS A 393 -20.60 -1.68 19.14
N GLY A 394 -19.33 -1.56 18.77
CA GLY A 394 -18.84 -0.93 17.54
C GLY A 394 -18.12 0.39 17.81
N LEU A 395 -17.06 0.64 17.02
CA LEU A 395 -16.16 1.76 17.24
C LEU A 395 -16.76 3.11 16.84
N ASP A 396 -17.77 3.11 15.95
CA ASP A 396 -18.47 4.34 15.55
C ASP A 396 -19.11 5.02 16.78
N LEU A 397 -19.81 4.26 17.58
CA LEU A 397 -20.42 4.79 18.80
C LEU A 397 -19.43 4.92 19.96
N ALA A 398 -18.47 3.98 20.08
CA ALA A 398 -17.55 3.97 21.22
C ALA A 398 -16.49 5.08 21.14
N GLU A 399 -15.94 5.34 19.96
CA GLU A 399 -14.84 6.31 19.77
C GLU A 399 -15.29 7.64 19.14
N HIS A 400 -16.41 7.66 18.40
CA HIS A 400 -16.86 8.86 17.67
C HIS A 400 -18.20 9.40 18.16
N GLY A 401 -18.99 8.62 18.92
CA GLY A 401 -20.34 9.03 19.34
C GLY A 401 -21.30 9.20 18.16
N MET A 402 -20.99 8.63 17.01
CA MET A 402 -21.72 8.78 15.74
C MET A 402 -22.22 7.44 15.25
N ASP A 403 -23.26 7.45 14.42
CA ASP A 403 -23.78 6.30 13.70
C ASP A 403 -23.73 6.61 12.21
N ALA A 404 -23.07 5.75 11.43
CA ALA A 404 -22.93 5.96 9.98
C ALA A 404 -24.29 5.90 9.24
N TYR A 405 -25.29 5.20 9.79
CA TYR A 405 -26.57 4.92 9.14
C TYR A 405 -27.73 5.11 10.12
N ALA A 406 -27.82 6.29 10.73
CA ALA A 406 -28.76 6.59 11.82
C ALA A 406 -30.23 6.25 11.49
N ASP A 407 -30.67 6.52 10.25
CA ASP A 407 -32.05 6.32 9.81
C ASP A 407 -32.31 4.94 9.17
N PHE A 408 -31.26 4.13 8.98
CA PHE A 408 -31.36 2.78 8.38
C PHE A 408 -31.31 1.64 9.41
N ARG A 409 -31.46 1.93 10.70
CA ARG A 409 -31.59 0.88 11.72
C ARG A 409 -32.94 0.21 11.55
N LEU A 410 -32.92 -1.12 11.37
CA LEU A 410 -34.09 -1.93 11.62
C LEU A 410 -34.55 -1.62 13.06
N ASN A 411 -35.76 -1.10 13.22
CA ASN A 411 -36.32 -0.80 14.53
C ASN A 411 -36.13 -2.02 15.44
N GLN A 412 -35.25 -1.89 16.41
CA GLN A 412 -35.23 -2.81 17.54
C GLN A 412 -36.37 -2.40 18.45
N HIS A 413 -37.52 -3.04 18.24
CA HIS A 413 -38.62 -3.05 19.23
C HIS A 413 -38.34 -4.12 20.25
#